data_232a1734c23176a162554facaaa3d54d
#
_entry.id   232a1734c23176a162554facaaa3d54d
#
_cell.length_a   1.000
_cell.length_b   1.000
_cell.length_c   1.000
_cell.angle_alpha   90.00
_cell.angle_beta   90.00
_cell.angle_gamma   90.00
#
_symmetry.space_group_name_H-M   'P 1'
#
loop_
_entity.id
_entity.type
_entity.pdbx_description
1 polymer ?
#
loop_
_entity_poly.entity_id
_entity_poly.type
_entity_poly.pdbx_seq_one_letter_code
_entity_poly.pdbx_strand_id
1 'polypeptide(L)'
;MTWSEEAVGPLAEAFDGLPGMSGAVIAAACVDDTGTSIRACPDDTPADGRFEIGSITKTMTATLLALLEADGRLRLDDPISRWVSAGDNGGITLRQLATHTSGLPRLAPNHDPSKVDPANPYVGFTFERAEEGLRQTTVVPDAARLYSNFGYHLLGLVLERASGMPYQELIAERLLKPLAMTCSGVGSDGGGIPLPGHGSSGEVPRWDDQPLGAGGVESTIGDLARYAKACLDPPPGPLGAAITAAMTPQEVPPGDGGQRQALAWLVLDSGIRIHDGGTGGFTASVLIDPTRGRAVAMLASCGPLDIPSLSKAGLLALAGDDPRAVRPQPPGPEWDYRAREAVQLLLDGRPEDFLARTTSEFQAAISAEQLNTAVRGRMQGLGPAVEVVVNCRRPSSYVVADVTITFASGTVAALIHFEPSGHIAGALLLPPPEAQGPLR
;
A
#
# COMPACT_ATOMS: atom_id res chain seq x y z
N MET A 1 -22.39 22.35 4.78
CA MET A 1 -22.08 21.72 6.08
C MET A 1 -20.63 22.06 6.35
N THR A 2 -20.35 22.76 7.43
CA THR A 2 -18.97 22.97 7.91
C THR A 2 -18.50 21.69 8.56
N TRP A 3 -17.28 21.25 8.23
CA TRP A 3 -16.60 20.20 8.96
C TRP A 3 -16.41 20.69 10.39
N SER A 4 -17.11 20.08 11.34
CA SER A 4 -16.88 20.33 12.77
C SER A 4 -15.97 19.23 13.32
N GLU A 5 -15.43 19.42 14.53
CA GLU A 5 -14.75 18.35 15.27
C GLU A 5 -15.61 17.07 15.32
N GLU A 6 -16.94 17.22 15.26
CA GLU A 6 -17.92 16.14 15.18
C GLU A 6 -17.75 15.24 13.94
N ALA A 7 -17.18 15.69 12.82
CA ALA A 7 -16.98 14.87 11.63
C ALA A 7 -15.68 14.04 11.69
N VAL A 8 -14.65 14.54 12.38
CA VAL A 8 -13.35 13.86 12.50
C VAL A 8 -13.39 12.74 13.55
N GLY A 9 -14.14 12.95 14.65
CA GLY A 9 -14.34 11.94 15.68
C GLY A 9 -14.87 10.63 15.12
N PRO A 10 -16.00 10.62 14.37
CA PRO A 10 -16.53 9.43 13.73
C PRO A 10 -15.58 8.70 12.79
N LEU A 11 -14.65 9.42 12.11
CA LEU A 11 -13.61 8.80 11.28
C LEU A 11 -12.60 8.02 12.11
N ALA A 12 -12.11 8.59 13.21
CA ALA A 12 -11.19 7.90 14.11
C ALA A 12 -11.89 6.72 14.83
N GLU A 13 -13.14 6.91 15.24
CA GLU A 13 -13.95 5.88 15.92
C GLU A 13 -14.37 4.73 14.99
N ALA A 14 -14.43 4.94 13.67
CA ALA A 14 -14.90 3.93 12.71
C ALA A 14 -14.12 2.62 12.81
N PHE A 15 -12.88 2.67 13.27
CA PHE A 15 -11.98 1.53 13.38
C PHE A 15 -11.58 1.20 14.84
N ASP A 16 -12.06 2.00 15.79
CA ASP A 16 -11.80 1.74 17.21
C ASP A 16 -12.46 0.41 17.66
N GLY A 17 -11.73 -0.35 18.46
CA GLY A 17 -12.22 -1.62 19.00
C GLY A 17 -12.31 -2.78 18.01
N LEU A 18 -11.74 -2.68 16.79
CA LEU A 18 -11.66 -3.82 15.89
C LEU A 18 -10.73 -4.90 16.44
N PRO A 19 -11.06 -6.20 16.25
CA PRO A 19 -10.18 -7.31 16.64
C PRO A 19 -8.79 -7.17 16.00
N GLY A 20 -7.73 -7.35 16.79
CA GLY A 20 -6.34 -7.18 16.34
C GLY A 20 -5.81 -5.75 16.40
N MET A 21 -6.61 -4.79 16.86
CA MET A 21 -6.25 -3.38 16.98
C MET A 21 -5.74 -3.00 18.38
N SER A 22 -5.55 -3.96 19.30
CA SER A 22 -5.08 -3.66 20.66
C SER A 22 -3.73 -2.93 20.61
N GLY A 23 -3.68 -1.72 21.14
CA GLY A 23 -2.51 -0.85 21.13
C GLY A 23 -2.28 -0.07 19.83
N ALA A 24 -3.08 -0.30 18.78
CA ALA A 24 -2.96 0.47 17.53
C ALA A 24 -3.55 1.88 17.69
N VAL A 25 -2.99 2.80 16.90
CA VAL A 25 -3.42 4.19 16.81
C VAL A 25 -4.14 4.42 15.48
N ILE A 26 -5.26 5.12 15.52
CA ILE A 26 -5.92 5.67 14.32
C ILE A 26 -5.90 7.18 14.42
N ALA A 27 -5.49 7.83 13.34
CA ALA A 27 -5.54 9.27 13.22
C ALA A 27 -6.23 9.69 11.93
N ALA A 28 -7.07 10.71 12.01
CA ALA A 28 -7.79 11.25 10.87
C ALA A 28 -7.68 12.78 10.82
N ALA A 29 -7.68 13.31 9.62
CA ALA A 29 -7.75 14.75 9.36
C ALA A 29 -8.80 15.04 8.29
N CYS A 30 -9.59 16.08 8.53
CA CYS A 30 -10.49 16.68 7.57
C CYS A 30 -9.99 18.09 7.25
N VAL A 31 -9.94 18.42 5.96
CA VAL A 31 -9.47 19.70 5.44
C VAL A 31 -10.55 20.31 4.55
N ASP A 32 -10.86 21.57 4.78
CA ASP A 32 -11.74 22.39 3.93
C ASP A 32 -11.33 23.87 3.94
N ASP A 33 -12.20 24.74 3.45
CA ASP A 33 -12.00 26.20 3.41
C ASP A 33 -12.03 26.86 4.81
N THR A 34 -12.59 26.17 5.82
CA THR A 34 -12.61 26.66 7.21
C THR A 34 -11.33 26.32 7.97
N GLY A 35 -10.57 25.31 7.51
CA GLY A 35 -9.32 24.90 8.13
C GLY A 35 -9.04 23.41 8.08
N THR A 36 -8.30 22.93 9.08
CA THR A 36 -7.94 21.54 9.26
C THR A 36 -8.35 21.10 10.66
N SER A 37 -9.14 20.03 10.74
CA SER A 37 -9.50 19.37 11.97
C SER A 37 -8.79 18.02 12.04
N ILE A 38 -8.19 17.69 13.18
CA ILE A 38 -7.44 16.45 13.40
C ILE A 38 -7.95 15.76 14.66
N ARG A 39 -8.04 14.43 14.59
CA ARG A 39 -8.34 13.56 15.72
C ARG A 39 -7.47 12.32 15.68
N ALA A 40 -7.11 11.81 16.84
CA ALA A 40 -6.49 10.49 16.97
C ALA A 40 -7.21 9.69 18.06
N CYS A 41 -7.14 8.39 17.96
CA CYS A 41 -7.64 7.43 18.94
C CYS A 41 -6.51 6.41 19.20
N PRO A 42 -6.06 6.24 20.46
CA PRO A 42 -6.51 6.96 21.67
C PRO A 42 -6.13 8.46 21.67
N ASP A 43 -6.84 9.26 22.47
CA ASP A 43 -6.69 10.74 22.52
C ASP A 43 -5.31 11.21 23.01
N ASP A 44 -4.55 10.39 23.72
CA ASP A 44 -3.20 10.66 24.19
C ASP A 44 -2.09 10.35 23.17
N THR A 45 -2.49 10.01 21.95
CA THR A 45 -1.55 9.80 20.84
C THR A 45 -0.68 11.05 20.62
N PRO A 46 0.66 10.90 20.53
CA PRO A 46 1.55 12.03 20.25
C PRO A 46 1.18 12.72 18.93
N ALA A 47 1.03 14.04 18.95
CA ALA A 47 0.69 14.81 17.75
C ALA A 47 1.77 14.71 16.64
N ASP A 48 3.01 14.41 17.02
CA ASP A 48 4.15 14.14 16.16
C ASP A 48 4.40 12.62 15.97
N GLY A 49 3.43 11.78 16.32
CA GLY A 49 3.46 10.35 16.08
C GLY A 49 3.55 10.02 14.59
N ARG A 50 4.59 9.27 14.21
CA ARG A 50 4.96 9.00 12.82
C ARG A 50 4.54 7.61 12.39
N PHE A 51 3.84 7.53 11.26
CA PHE A 51 3.34 6.32 10.60
C PHE A 51 4.10 6.07 9.31
N GLU A 52 4.26 4.83 8.91
CA GLU A 52 4.59 4.50 7.53
C GLU A 52 3.34 4.77 6.66
N ILE A 53 3.47 5.60 5.63
CA ILE A 53 2.34 5.93 4.75
C ILE A 53 2.28 5.07 3.49
N GLY A 54 3.22 4.14 3.34
CA GLY A 54 3.27 3.20 2.24
C GLY A 54 3.09 3.89 0.89
N SER A 55 2.20 3.37 0.09
CA SER A 55 2.01 3.82 -1.30
C SER A 55 1.50 5.25 -1.49
N ILE A 56 1.10 5.97 -0.44
CA ILE A 56 0.88 7.42 -0.54
C ILE A 56 2.17 8.12 -1.05
N THR A 57 3.35 7.56 -0.73
CA THR A 57 4.64 7.99 -1.28
C THR A 57 4.61 8.18 -2.79
N LYS A 58 3.90 7.32 -3.53
CA LYS A 58 3.82 7.41 -5.00
C LYS A 58 3.24 8.72 -5.48
N THR A 59 2.29 9.29 -4.77
CA THR A 59 1.69 10.59 -5.13
C THR A 59 2.70 11.73 -4.98
N MET A 60 3.57 11.63 -3.98
CA MET A 60 4.68 12.56 -3.76
C MET A 60 5.77 12.39 -4.82
N THR A 61 6.12 11.14 -5.18
CA THR A 61 7.03 10.82 -6.30
C THR A 61 6.51 11.37 -7.62
N ALA A 62 5.20 11.24 -7.87
CA ALA A 62 4.55 11.79 -9.06
C ALA A 62 4.59 13.33 -9.10
N THR A 63 4.47 13.98 -7.94
CA THR A 63 4.64 15.44 -7.83
C THR A 63 6.08 15.85 -8.15
N LEU A 64 7.08 15.11 -7.66
CA LEU A 64 8.49 15.35 -7.99
C LEU A 64 8.77 15.13 -9.49
N LEU A 65 8.16 14.13 -10.11
CA LEU A 65 8.24 13.90 -11.56
C LEU A 65 7.74 15.13 -12.32
N ALA A 66 6.56 15.64 -11.97
CA ALA A 66 5.99 16.83 -12.58
C ALA A 66 6.83 18.10 -12.32
N LEU A 67 7.45 18.23 -11.14
CA LEU A 67 8.39 19.33 -10.84
C LEU A 67 9.63 19.28 -11.72
N LEU A 68 10.25 18.10 -11.88
CA LEU A 68 11.44 17.96 -12.72
C LEU A 68 11.12 18.12 -14.22
N GLU A 69 9.89 17.80 -14.65
CA GLU A 69 9.42 18.12 -15.99
C GLU A 69 9.29 19.64 -16.18
N ALA A 70 8.69 20.34 -15.22
CA ALA A 70 8.60 21.80 -15.27
C ALA A 70 9.98 22.49 -15.23
N ASP A 71 10.95 21.90 -14.54
CA ASP A 71 12.35 22.37 -14.52
C ASP A 71 13.10 22.05 -15.83
N GLY A 72 12.48 21.33 -16.78
CA GLY A 72 13.10 20.91 -18.04
C GLY A 72 14.19 19.85 -17.91
N ARG A 73 14.23 19.15 -16.77
CA ARG A 73 15.20 18.08 -16.50
C ARG A 73 14.87 16.76 -17.19
N LEU A 74 13.58 16.52 -17.41
CA LEU A 74 13.01 15.33 -18.02
C LEU A 74 11.66 15.66 -18.67
N ARG A 75 11.07 14.71 -19.38
CA ARG A 75 9.72 14.78 -19.92
C ARG A 75 8.98 13.48 -19.57
N LEU A 76 7.67 13.55 -19.38
CA LEU A 76 6.86 12.36 -19.09
C LEU A 76 7.02 11.26 -20.16
N ASP A 77 7.21 11.66 -21.44
CA ASP A 77 7.35 10.72 -22.55
C ASP A 77 8.81 10.34 -22.85
N ASP A 78 9.75 10.76 -22.02
CA ASP A 78 11.13 10.29 -22.13
C ASP A 78 11.21 8.81 -21.79
N PRO A 79 12.02 8.03 -22.56
CA PRO A 79 12.27 6.62 -22.26
C PRO A 79 13.17 6.47 -21.04
N ILE A 80 12.92 5.44 -20.23
CA ILE A 80 13.67 5.15 -19.00
C ILE A 80 15.17 4.93 -19.27
N SER A 81 15.52 4.47 -20.48
CA SER A 81 16.93 4.25 -20.90
C SER A 81 17.81 5.49 -20.87
N ARG A 82 17.25 6.69 -20.76
CA ARG A 82 18.03 7.93 -20.55
C ARG A 82 18.75 7.96 -19.20
N TRP A 83 18.26 7.22 -18.21
CA TRP A 83 18.77 7.27 -16.83
C TRP A 83 19.17 5.91 -16.28
N VAL A 84 18.58 4.80 -16.79
CA VAL A 84 18.83 3.46 -16.25
C VAL A 84 19.20 2.47 -17.35
N SER A 85 19.99 1.46 -17.02
CA SER A 85 20.31 0.35 -17.91
C SER A 85 19.14 -0.63 -17.97
N ALA A 86 18.29 -0.49 -18.97
CA ALA A 86 17.00 -1.17 -19.03
C ALA A 86 16.95 -2.40 -19.96
N GLY A 87 18.04 -2.71 -20.69
CA GLY A 87 18.02 -3.77 -21.70
C GLY A 87 16.93 -3.52 -22.75
N ASP A 88 16.16 -4.55 -23.07
CA ASP A 88 15.04 -4.47 -24.06
C ASP A 88 13.88 -3.60 -23.56
N ASN A 89 13.81 -3.28 -22.26
CA ASN A 89 12.77 -2.47 -21.65
C ASN A 89 13.06 -0.96 -21.73
N GLY A 90 14.10 -0.56 -22.44
CA GLY A 90 14.56 0.84 -22.51
C GLY A 90 13.55 1.84 -23.06
N GLY A 91 12.56 1.38 -23.81
CA GLY A 91 11.48 2.21 -24.36
C GLY A 91 10.35 2.55 -23.40
N ILE A 92 10.30 1.97 -22.20
CA ILE A 92 9.28 2.32 -21.20
C ILE A 92 9.41 3.80 -20.86
N THR A 93 8.29 4.53 -20.92
CA THR A 93 8.26 5.97 -20.62
C THR A 93 8.02 6.26 -19.13
N LEU A 94 8.42 7.44 -18.67
CA LEU A 94 8.18 7.86 -17.29
C LEU A 94 6.68 7.99 -17.00
N ARG A 95 5.88 8.40 -17.99
CA ARG A 95 4.41 8.40 -17.94
C ARG A 95 3.89 7.00 -17.67
N GLN A 96 4.35 5.99 -18.39
CA GLN A 96 3.91 4.61 -18.20
C GLN A 96 4.26 4.07 -16.81
N LEU A 97 5.42 4.43 -16.26
CA LEU A 97 5.77 4.09 -14.87
C LEU A 97 4.80 4.74 -13.88
N ALA A 98 4.56 6.05 -14.04
CA ALA A 98 3.74 6.84 -13.12
C ALA A 98 2.23 6.52 -13.19
N THR A 99 1.77 5.94 -14.31
CA THR A 99 0.36 5.54 -14.52
C THR A 99 0.11 4.05 -14.39
N HIS A 100 1.15 3.26 -14.05
CA HIS A 100 1.06 1.81 -13.97
C HIS A 100 0.70 1.10 -15.28
N THR A 101 1.06 1.70 -16.42
CA THR A 101 0.82 1.16 -17.79
C THR A 101 2.09 0.68 -18.47
N SER A 102 3.19 0.52 -17.69
CA SER A 102 4.49 0.06 -18.21
C SER A 102 4.54 -1.44 -18.51
N GLY A 103 3.56 -2.23 -18.06
CA GLY A 103 3.60 -3.69 -18.12
C GLY A 103 4.58 -4.35 -17.16
N LEU A 104 5.23 -3.57 -16.28
CA LEU A 104 6.11 -4.11 -15.25
C LEU A 104 5.31 -4.83 -14.16
N PRO A 105 5.80 -5.98 -13.65
CA PRO A 105 5.15 -6.70 -12.55
C PRO A 105 5.12 -5.87 -11.27
N ARG A 106 4.31 -6.31 -10.29
CA ARG A 106 4.21 -5.67 -8.97
C ARG A 106 5.56 -5.57 -8.27
N LEU A 107 6.36 -6.65 -8.33
CA LEU A 107 7.71 -6.76 -7.76
C LEU A 107 8.70 -7.17 -8.86
N ALA A 108 9.97 -6.81 -8.68
CA ALA A 108 11.02 -7.22 -9.63
C ALA A 108 11.21 -8.75 -9.61
N PRO A 109 11.56 -9.38 -10.74
CA PRO A 109 11.72 -10.84 -10.82
C PRO A 109 12.88 -11.37 -9.96
N ASN A 110 13.88 -10.54 -9.67
CA ASN A 110 14.98 -10.86 -8.77
C ASN A 110 14.70 -10.52 -7.29
N HIS A 111 13.47 -10.12 -6.98
CA HIS A 111 12.98 -9.91 -5.63
C HIS A 111 11.96 -10.99 -5.28
N ASP A 112 12.40 -12.03 -4.58
CA ASP A 112 11.58 -13.17 -4.19
C ASP A 112 11.11 -13.00 -2.73
N PRO A 113 9.82 -12.65 -2.51
CA PRO A 113 9.30 -12.44 -1.16
C PRO A 113 9.39 -13.68 -0.26
N SER A 114 9.50 -14.88 -0.84
CA SER A 114 9.63 -16.12 -0.06
C SER A 114 11.02 -16.33 0.55
N LYS A 115 12.02 -15.56 0.10
CA LYS A 115 13.41 -15.63 0.54
C LYS A 115 13.84 -14.49 1.45
N VAL A 116 12.94 -13.56 1.73
CA VAL A 116 13.19 -12.43 2.64
C VAL A 116 12.33 -12.57 3.88
N ASP A 117 12.68 -11.83 4.92
CA ASP A 117 11.87 -11.77 6.14
C ASP A 117 10.49 -11.16 5.81
N PRO A 118 9.38 -11.87 6.04
CA PRO A 118 8.04 -11.33 5.83
C PRO A 118 7.78 -10.06 6.64
N ALA A 119 8.48 -9.87 7.76
CA ALA A 119 8.37 -8.67 8.58
C ALA A 119 9.11 -7.46 7.93
N ASN A 120 10.09 -7.71 7.05
CA ASN A 120 10.78 -6.69 6.27
C ASN A 120 10.97 -7.14 4.81
N PRO A 121 9.89 -7.17 4.00
CA PRO A 121 9.88 -7.84 2.70
C PRO A 121 10.74 -7.16 1.62
N TYR A 122 11.24 -5.97 1.86
CA TYR A 122 12.07 -5.22 0.91
C TYR A 122 13.54 -5.12 1.31
N VAL A 123 13.95 -5.82 2.37
CA VAL A 123 15.34 -5.77 2.84
C VAL A 123 16.34 -6.03 1.71
N GLY A 124 17.27 -5.12 1.52
CA GLY A 124 18.30 -5.17 0.49
C GLY A 124 17.80 -5.03 -0.96
N PHE A 125 16.55 -4.57 -1.17
CA PHE A 125 16.06 -4.25 -2.51
C PHE A 125 16.46 -2.83 -2.92
N THR A 126 17.74 -2.67 -3.27
CA THR A 126 18.35 -1.39 -3.66
C THR A 126 17.99 -0.97 -5.09
N PHE A 127 18.33 0.26 -5.46
CA PHE A 127 18.18 0.75 -6.84
C PHE A 127 18.97 -0.07 -7.87
N GLU A 128 20.18 -0.54 -7.50
CA GLU A 128 21.00 -1.40 -8.37
C GLU A 128 20.31 -2.75 -8.64
N ARG A 129 19.71 -3.35 -7.61
CA ARG A 129 18.93 -4.59 -7.77
C ARG A 129 17.66 -4.37 -8.60
N ALA A 130 17.00 -3.22 -8.45
CA ALA A 130 15.87 -2.88 -9.30
C ALA A 130 16.28 -2.72 -10.76
N GLU A 131 17.39 -2.06 -11.05
CA GLU A 131 17.93 -1.91 -12.39
C GLU A 131 18.34 -3.26 -13.01
N GLU A 132 18.93 -4.16 -12.22
CA GLU A 132 19.19 -5.54 -12.65
C GLU A 132 17.90 -6.30 -12.95
N GLY A 133 16.91 -6.22 -12.06
CA GLY A 133 15.58 -6.84 -12.25
C GLY A 133 14.89 -6.34 -13.52
N LEU A 134 15.06 -5.06 -13.87
CA LEU A 134 14.51 -4.49 -15.10
C LEU A 134 15.08 -5.17 -16.35
N ARG A 135 16.38 -5.45 -16.39
CA ARG A 135 17.02 -6.17 -17.51
C ARG A 135 16.56 -7.62 -17.64
N GLN A 136 16.08 -8.22 -16.53
CA GLN A 136 15.59 -9.60 -16.48
C GLN A 136 14.07 -9.70 -16.75
N THR A 137 13.38 -8.56 -16.78
CA THR A 137 11.92 -8.54 -16.96
C THR A 137 11.56 -8.61 -18.43
N THR A 138 10.61 -9.49 -18.78
CA THR A 138 9.93 -9.44 -20.07
C THR A 138 8.62 -8.68 -19.90
N VAL A 139 8.50 -7.55 -20.59
CA VAL A 139 7.31 -6.70 -20.56
C VAL A 139 6.42 -7.03 -21.75
N VAL A 140 5.12 -7.17 -21.52
CA VAL A 140 4.13 -7.28 -22.60
C VAL A 140 3.73 -5.86 -23.01
N PRO A 141 4.01 -5.44 -24.26
CA PRO A 141 3.57 -4.13 -24.76
C PRO A 141 2.06 -4.00 -24.64
N ASP A 142 1.57 -2.79 -24.37
CA ASP A 142 0.14 -2.44 -24.26
C ASP A 142 -0.65 -3.29 -23.25
N ALA A 143 0.04 -3.81 -22.22
CA ALA A 143 -0.61 -4.50 -21.13
C ALA A 143 -1.66 -3.58 -20.45
N ALA A 144 -2.74 -4.19 -19.97
CA ALA A 144 -3.69 -3.52 -19.09
C ALA A 144 -2.95 -2.88 -17.90
N ARG A 145 -3.56 -1.88 -17.26
CA ARG A 145 -2.97 -1.23 -16.09
C ARG A 145 -2.62 -2.27 -15.01
N LEU A 146 -1.35 -2.40 -14.71
CA LEU A 146 -0.82 -3.31 -13.70
C LEU A 146 -0.09 -2.51 -12.61
N TYR A 147 -0.66 -2.49 -11.40
CA TYR A 147 -0.07 -1.78 -10.27
C TYR A 147 1.33 -2.30 -9.95
N SER A 148 2.35 -1.42 -10.02
CA SER A 148 3.76 -1.81 -9.88
C SER A 148 4.51 -0.96 -8.84
N ASN A 149 4.87 -1.59 -7.72
CA ASN A 149 5.85 -1.02 -6.78
C ASN A 149 7.24 -0.95 -7.42
N PHE A 150 7.55 -1.96 -8.21
CA PHE A 150 8.80 -2.02 -8.98
C PHE A 150 8.95 -0.82 -9.92
N GLY A 151 7.89 -0.49 -10.68
CA GLY A 151 7.92 0.66 -11.58
C GLY A 151 8.15 1.98 -10.84
N TYR A 152 7.54 2.17 -9.68
CA TYR A 152 7.73 3.38 -8.86
C TYR A 152 9.08 3.44 -8.16
N HIS A 153 9.67 2.30 -7.81
CA HIS A 153 11.04 2.26 -7.30
C HIS A 153 12.04 2.69 -8.39
N LEU A 154 11.87 2.19 -9.61
CA LEU A 154 12.64 2.63 -10.78
C LEU A 154 12.40 4.12 -11.08
N LEU A 155 11.18 4.62 -10.95
CA LEU A 155 10.90 6.05 -11.11
C LEU A 155 11.66 6.87 -10.08
N GLY A 156 11.72 6.44 -8.82
CA GLY A 156 12.55 7.07 -7.78
C GLY A 156 14.02 7.18 -8.20
N LEU A 157 14.60 6.09 -8.74
CA LEU A 157 15.97 6.09 -9.28
C LEU A 157 16.14 7.08 -10.44
N VAL A 158 15.17 7.14 -11.37
CA VAL A 158 15.19 8.12 -12.47
C VAL A 158 15.21 9.54 -11.94
N LEU A 159 14.36 9.86 -10.95
CA LEU A 159 14.29 11.21 -10.37
C LEU A 159 15.60 11.57 -9.67
N GLU A 160 16.24 10.64 -8.97
CA GLU A 160 17.57 10.83 -8.38
C GLU A 160 18.60 11.17 -9.44
N ARG A 161 18.69 10.39 -10.50
CA ARG A 161 19.66 10.60 -11.59
C ARG A 161 19.38 11.87 -12.42
N ALA A 162 18.12 12.20 -12.64
CA ALA A 162 17.73 13.40 -13.39
C ALA A 162 17.95 14.69 -12.59
N SER A 163 17.76 14.64 -11.29
CA SER A 163 17.98 15.79 -10.40
C SER A 163 19.46 15.97 -10.01
N GLY A 164 20.22 14.86 -9.94
CA GLY A 164 21.55 14.81 -9.36
C GLY A 164 21.57 14.85 -7.83
N MET A 165 20.42 14.60 -7.18
CA MET A 165 20.26 14.56 -5.73
C MET A 165 19.74 13.18 -5.29
N PRO A 166 20.21 12.59 -4.18
CA PRO A 166 19.61 11.40 -3.60
C PRO A 166 18.10 11.58 -3.41
N TYR A 167 17.31 10.52 -3.66
CA TYR A 167 15.84 10.61 -3.64
C TYR A 167 15.30 11.19 -2.34
N GLN A 168 15.85 10.78 -1.18
CA GLN A 168 15.44 11.28 0.15
C GLN A 168 15.72 12.77 0.31
N GLU A 169 16.81 13.29 -0.23
CA GLU A 169 17.10 14.72 -0.23
C GLU A 169 16.18 15.48 -1.20
N LEU A 170 15.93 14.90 -2.38
CA LEU A 170 15.06 15.50 -3.38
C LEU A 170 13.64 15.69 -2.84
N ILE A 171 13.05 14.68 -2.22
CA ILE A 171 11.70 14.79 -1.65
C ILE A 171 11.67 15.78 -0.48
N ALA A 172 12.68 15.74 0.40
CA ALA A 172 12.78 16.65 1.53
C ALA A 172 12.84 18.10 1.08
N GLU A 173 13.74 18.44 0.14
CA GLU A 173 13.98 19.83 -0.29
C GLU A 173 12.87 20.37 -1.20
N ARG A 174 12.32 19.51 -2.08
CA ARG A 174 11.43 19.99 -3.15
C ARG A 174 9.95 19.83 -2.83
N LEU A 175 9.60 19.03 -1.80
CA LEU A 175 8.20 18.79 -1.42
C LEU A 175 7.96 19.02 0.09
N LEU A 176 8.67 18.27 0.96
CA LEU A 176 8.32 18.26 2.38
C LEU A 176 8.58 19.59 3.06
N LYS A 177 9.76 20.18 2.89
CA LYS A 177 10.11 21.51 3.45
C LYS A 177 9.22 22.63 2.94
N PRO A 178 8.97 22.77 1.61
CA PRO A 178 8.06 23.80 1.10
C PRO A 178 6.63 23.70 1.63
N LEU A 179 6.16 22.48 1.98
CA LEU A 179 4.85 22.25 2.58
C LEU A 179 4.88 22.26 4.11
N ALA A 180 6.01 22.61 4.73
CA ALA A 180 6.20 22.58 6.19
C ALA A 180 5.89 21.21 6.83
N MET A 181 6.16 20.12 6.14
CA MET A 181 6.01 18.75 6.62
C MET A 181 7.27 18.32 7.39
N THR A 182 7.47 18.92 8.56
CA THR A 182 8.73 18.83 9.32
C THR A 182 8.92 17.52 10.06
N CYS A 183 7.86 16.75 10.22
CA CYS A 183 7.87 15.43 10.85
C CYS A 183 7.75 14.30 9.82
N SER A 184 7.92 14.60 8.53
CA SER A 184 7.90 13.61 7.45
C SER A 184 9.29 13.44 6.85
N GLY A 185 9.58 12.22 6.37
CA GLY A 185 10.85 11.91 5.74
C GLY A 185 10.86 10.49 5.18
N VAL A 186 12.00 10.11 4.59
CA VAL A 186 12.22 8.74 4.14
C VAL A 186 12.88 7.95 5.27
N GLY A 187 12.26 6.87 5.69
CA GLY A 187 12.74 6.07 6.82
C GLY A 187 12.90 6.91 8.10
N SER A 188 14.07 6.85 8.74
CA SER A 188 14.36 7.56 10.00
C SER A 188 14.67 9.07 9.83
N ASP A 189 14.76 9.58 8.61
CA ASP A 189 15.17 10.97 8.35
C ASP A 189 14.12 12.02 8.75
N GLY A 190 12.88 11.61 8.99
CA GLY A 190 11.81 12.48 9.49
C GLY A 190 11.93 12.80 10.98
N GLY A 191 11.49 14.00 11.40
CA GLY A 191 11.27 14.33 12.80
C GLY A 191 10.10 13.55 13.41
N GLY A 192 9.86 13.74 14.72
CA GLY A 192 8.73 13.12 15.43
C GLY A 192 9.02 11.72 15.99
N ILE A 193 8.00 11.12 16.61
CA ILE A 193 8.10 9.87 17.36
C ILE A 193 7.63 8.70 16.49
N PRO A 194 8.49 7.72 16.15
CA PRO A 194 8.03 6.54 15.44
C PRO A 194 7.01 5.76 16.26
N LEU A 195 5.81 5.53 15.72
CA LEU A 195 4.80 4.70 16.36
C LEU A 195 5.07 3.21 16.08
N PRO A 196 4.71 2.30 16.99
CA PRO A 196 4.75 0.87 16.72
C PRO A 196 3.70 0.51 15.67
N GLY A 197 4.06 -0.37 14.74
CA GLY A 197 3.13 -0.97 13.79
C GLY A 197 2.53 -2.25 14.35
N HIS A 198 1.29 -2.57 13.99
CA HIS A 198 0.60 -3.77 14.47
C HIS A 198 0.11 -4.61 13.30
N GLY A 199 0.42 -5.90 13.32
CA GLY A 199 -0.14 -6.92 12.44
C GLY A 199 -1.27 -7.70 13.13
N SER A 200 -1.75 -8.75 12.48
CA SER A 200 -2.81 -9.63 13.03
C SER A 200 -2.41 -10.35 14.32
N SER A 201 -1.13 -10.52 14.58
CA SER A 201 -0.57 -11.22 15.76
C SER A 201 0.04 -10.29 16.81
N GLY A 202 -0.08 -8.98 16.68
CA GLY A 202 0.48 -7.97 17.58
C GLY A 202 1.46 -7.03 16.90
N GLU A 203 2.37 -6.42 17.66
CA GLU A 203 3.37 -5.49 17.16
C GLU A 203 4.28 -6.15 16.10
N VAL A 204 4.56 -5.43 15.02
CA VAL A 204 5.44 -5.87 13.93
C VAL A 204 6.54 -4.84 13.70
N PRO A 205 7.73 -5.27 13.21
CA PRO A 205 8.80 -4.35 12.87
C PRO A 205 8.36 -3.35 11.80
N ARG A 206 8.93 -2.15 11.85
CA ARG A 206 8.86 -1.19 10.75
C ARG A 206 9.73 -1.70 9.59
N TRP A 207 9.36 -1.32 8.38
CA TRP A 207 10.13 -1.71 7.20
C TRP A 207 11.33 -0.77 7.01
N ASP A 208 12.54 -1.29 7.22
CA ASP A 208 13.78 -0.49 7.14
C ASP A 208 14.13 -0.11 5.71
N ASP A 209 14.00 -1.04 4.75
CA ASP A 209 14.40 -0.86 3.36
C ASP A 209 13.18 -0.84 2.43
N GLN A 210 12.37 0.19 2.52
CA GLN A 210 11.23 0.32 1.60
C GLN A 210 11.70 0.77 0.20
N PRO A 211 10.98 0.35 -0.88
CA PRO A 211 11.27 0.86 -2.22
C PRO A 211 10.98 2.36 -2.26
N LEU A 212 12.05 3.17 -2.22
CA LEU A 212 12.03 4.60 -1.90
C LEU A 212 10.95 5.40 -2.63
N GLY A 213 10.92 5.32 -3.97
CA GLY A 213 9.89 6.01 -4.77
C GLY A 213 8.48 5.42 -4.67
N ALA A 214 8.33 4.21 -4.13
CA ALA A 214 7.06 3.48 -4.08
C ALA A 214 6.39 3.48 -2.71
N GLY A 215 7.15 3.61 -1.60
CA GLY A 215 6.58 3.41 -0.27
C GLY A 215 7.40 3.94 0.90
N GLY A 216 8.57 4.54 0.66
CA GLY A 216 9.56 4.83 1.69
C GLY A 216 9.29 6.03 2.60
N VAL A 217 8.20 6.78 2.41
CA VAL A 217 7.91 7.96 3.24
C VAL A 217 7.16 7.56 4.51
N GLU A 218 7.59 8.16 5.60
CA GLU A 218 6.87 8.20 6.87
C GLU A 218 6.33 9.62 7.13
N SER A 219 5.19 9.72 7.79
CA SER A 219 4.54 11.01 8.04
C SER A 219 3.70 10.99 9.31
N THR A 220 3.37 12.18 9.81
CA THR A 220 2.33 12.37 10.84
C THR A 220 1.00 12.73 10.19
N ILE A 221 -0.10 12.59 10.94
CA ILE A 221 -1.41 13.02 10.43
C ILE A 221 -1.45 14.53 10.16
N GLY A 222 -0.75 15.33 10.96
CA GLY A 222 -0.66 16.78 10.77
C GLY A 222 0.07 17.14 9.47
N ASP A 223 1.18 16.46 9.16
CA ASP A 223 1.92 16.68 7.92
C ASP A 223 1.14 16.15 6.69
N LEU A 224 0.51 14.99 6.83
CA LEU A 224 -0.30 14.44 5.74
C LEU A 224 -1.52 15.34 5.45
N ALA A 225 -2.09 15.98 6.47
CA ALA A 225 -3.13 16.99 6.29
C ALA A 225 -2.62 18.23 5.54
N ARG A 226 -1.37 18.69 5.79
CA ARG A 226 -0.74 19.76 4.99
C ARG A 226 -0.58 19.36 3.53
N TYR A 227 -0.17 18.13 3.27
CA TYR A 227 -0.10 17.60 1.91
C TYR A 227 -1.48 17.53 1.25
N ALA A 228 -2.49 17.01 1.96
CA ALA A 228 -3.87 16.97 1.47
C ALA A 228 -4.41 18.38 1.18
N LYS A 229 -4.10 19.38 2.05
CA LYS A 229 -4.45 20.78 1.82
C LYS A 229 -3.79 21.33 0.56
N ALA A 230 -2.50 21.04 0.36
CA ALA A 230 -1.77 21.49 -0.84
C ALA A 230 -2.31 20.83 -2.12
N CYS A 231 -2.83 19.59 -2.03
CA CYS A 231 -3.51 18.91 -3.13
C CYS A 231 -4.90 19.52 -3.41
N LEU A 232 -5.60 19.96 -2.38
CA LEU A 232 -6.92 20.58 -2.48
C LEU A 232 -6.84 22.03 -2.98
N ASP A 233 -5.90 22.81 -2.43
CA ASP A 233 -5.65 24.20 -2.69
C ASP A 233 -4.14 24.39 -2.98
N PRO A 234 -3.70 24.12 -4.23
CA PRO A 234 -2.29 24.13 -4.57
C PRO A 234 -1.64 25.50 -4.33
N PRO A 235 -0.49 25.56 -3.63
CA PRO A 235 0.19 26.81 -3.36
C PRO A 235 0.65 27.49 -4.67
N PRO A 236 0.79 28.82 -4.70
CA PRO A 236 1.29 29.49 -5.88
C PRO A 236 2.73 29.06 -6.21
N GLY A 237 3.07 29.02 -7.51
CA GLY A 237 4.40 28.72 -7.99
C GLY A 237 4.59 27.27 -8.50
N PRO A 238 5.86 26.87 -8.74
CA PRO A 238 6.16 25.61 -9.42
C PRO A 238 5.63 24.37 -8.70
N LEU A 239 5.67 24.35 -7.37
CA LEU A 239 5.19 23.20 -6.60
C LEU A 239 3.68 22.99 -6.76
N GLY A 240 2.88 24.06 -6.66
CA GLY A 240 1.43 23.94 -6.84
C GLY A 240 1.06 23.57 -8.27
N ALA A 241 1.77 24.08 -9.26
CA ALA A 241 1.59 23.67 -10.65
C ALA A 241 1.91 22.17 -10.85
N ALA A 242 2.97 21.67 -10.21
CA ALA A 242 3.34 20.26 -10.26
C ALA A 242 2.34 19.35 -9.54
N ILE A 243 1.82 19.77 -8.39
CA ILE A 243 0.73 19.04 -7.68
C ILE A 243 -0.49 18.94 -8.59
N THR A 244 -0.90 20.05 -9.21
CA THR A 244 -2.03 20.08 -10.16
C THR A 244 -1.80 19.13 -11.35
N ALA A 245 -0.60 19.19 -11.95
CA ALA A 245 -0.23 18.30 -13.06
C ALA A 245 -0.26 16.82 -12.66
N ALA A 246 0.28 16.47 -11.49
CA ALA A 246 0.26 15.11 -10.98
C ALA A 246 -1.16 14.57 -10.74
N MET A 247 -2.10 15.42 -10.37
CA MET A 247 -3.51 15.07 -10.11
C MET A 247 -4.40 15.14 -11.36
N THR A 248 -3.87 15.57 -12.50
CA THR A 248 -4.61 15.67 -13.76
C THR A 248 -4.69 14.30 -14.43
N PRO A 249 -5.91 13.83 -14.79
CA PRO A 249 -6.08 12.56 -15.51
C PRO A 249 -5.23 12.50 -16.77
N GLN A 250 -4.58 11.36 -16.97
CA GLN A 250 -3.77 11.06 -18.16
C GLN A 250 -4.61 10.32 -19.23
N GLU A 251 -4.22 10.46 -20.48
CA GLU A 251 -4.80 9.70 -21.60
C GLU A 251 -4.17 8.30 -21.63
N VAL A 252 -4.62 7.43 -20.73
CA VAL A 252 -4.19 6.03 -20.63
C VAL A 252 -5.43 5.14 -20.50
N PRO A 253 -5.32 3.84 -20.83
CA PRO A 253 -6.44 2.91 -20.66
C PRO A 253 -7.01 2.99 -19.24
N PRO A 254 -8.34 2.98 -19.09
CA PRO A 254 -8.97 2.99 -17.77
C PRO A 254 -8.57 1.72 -17.00
N GLY A 255 -8.49 1.84 -15.66
CA GLY A 255 -8.32 0.69 -14.78
C GLY A 255 -9.59 -0.17 -14.67
N ASP A 256 -9.49 -1.25 -13.87
CA ASP A 256 -10.64 -2.08 -13.53
C ASP A 256 -11.75 -1.20 -12.94
N GLY A 257 -12.98 -1.39 -13.42
CA GLY A 257 -14.12 -0.57 -13.02
C GLY A 257 -14.22 0.82 -13.70
N GLY A 258 -13.43 1.07 -14.75
CA GLY A 258 -13.55 2.29 -15.58
C GLY A 258 -12.94 3.55 -14.99
N GLN A 259 -12.22 3.45 -13.86
CA GLN A 259 -11.61 4.61 -13.21
C GLN A 259 -10.48 5.22 -14.05
N ARG A 260 -10.44 6.55 -14.11
CA ARG A 260 -9.36 7.28 -14.77
C ARG A 260 -8.10 7.29 -13.89
N GLN A 261 -6.94 7.35 -14.54
CA GLN A 261 -5.64 7.39 -13.90
C GLN A 261 -4.98 8.75 -14.13
N ALA A 262 -4.50 9.37 -13.03
CA ALA A 262 -3.53 10.45 -13.09
C ALA A 262 -2.13 9.92 -12.73
N LEU A 263 -1.13 10.76 -12.52
CA LEU A 263 0.18 10.28 -12.07
C LEU A 263 0.04 9.84 -10.59
N ALA A 264 0.13 8.55 -10.33
CA ALA A 264 -0.21 7.85 -9.10
C ALA A 264 -1.71 7.83 -8.74
N TRP A 265 -2.41 8.95 -8.87
CA TRP A 265 -3.76 9.11 -8.36
C TRP A 265 -4.81 8.34 -9.17
N LEU A 266 -5.68 7.61 -8.48
CA LEU A 266 -6.95 7.16 -9.02
C LEU A 266 -7.94 8.33 -9.02
N VAL A 267 -8.67 8.48 -10.12
CA VAL A 267 -9.69 9.52 -10.28
C VAL A 267 -11.04 8.87 -10.48
N LEU A 268 -11.90 8.98 -9.48
CA LEU A 268 -13.26 8.44 -9.50
C LEU A 268 -14.15 9.25 -10.45
N ASP A 269 -15.29 8.68 -10.87
CA ASP A 269 -16.27 9.37 -11.73
C ASP A 269 -16.82 10.65 -11.10
N SER A 270 -16.90 10.68 -9.76
CA SER A 270 -17.24 11.88 -8.96
C SER A 270 -16.21 13.00 -9.04
N GLY A 271 -15.03 12.74 -9.63
CA GLY A 271 -13.90 13.66 -9.65
C GLY A 271 -13.02 13.60 -8.41
N ILE A 272 -13.32 12.78 -7.42
CA ILE A 272 -12.47 12.57 -6.24
C ILE A 272 -11.18 11.88 -6.67
N ARG A 273 -10.04 12.36 -6.16
CA ARG A 273 -8.72 11.71 -6.28
C ARG A 273 -8.48 10.92 -5.02
N ILE A 274 -8.00 9.71 -5.19
CA ILE A 274 -7.73 8.80 -4.08
C ILE A 274 -6.40 8.09 -4.28
N HIS A 275 -5.65 7.94 -3.20
CA HIS A 275 -4.57 6.97 -3.10
C HIS A 275 -4.50 6.39 -1.70
N ASP A 276 -4.24 5.10 -1.66
CA ASP A 276 -4.13 4.32 -0.44
C ASP A 276 -2.72 3.84 -0.22
N GLY A 277 -2.37 3.53 1.02
CA GLY A 277 -1.08 3.01 1.41
C GLY A 277 -1.20 1.88 2.42
N GLY A 278 -0.27 0.94 2.36
CA GLY A 278 -0.19 -0.13 3.33
C GLY A 278 1.24 -0.67 3.43
N THR A 279 1.61 -1.06 4.63
CA THR A 279 2.83 -1.79 4.97
C THR A 279 2.48 -2.93 5.91
N GLY A 280 3.47 -3.64 6.45
CA GLY A 280 3.23 -4.75 7.38
C GLY A 280 2.46 -4.34 8.64
N GLY A 281 2.69 -3.11 9.13
CA GLY A 281 2.11 -2.62 10.37
C GLY A 281 1.29 -1.34 10.26
N PHE A 282 1.05 -0.82 9.04
CA PHE A 282 0.38 0.48 8.87
C PHE A 282 -0.56 0.49 7.66
N THR A 283 -1.59 1.32 7.77
CA THR A 283 -2.53 1.60 6.69
C THR A 283 -2.75 3.10 6.59
N ALA A 284 -2.84 3.61 5.37
CA ALA A 284 -3.05 5.03 5.07
C ALA A 284 -4.05 5.23 3.92
N SER A 285 -4.75 6.34 3.93
CA SER A 285 -5.61 6.77 2.82
C SER A 285 -5.65 8.29 2.72
N VAL A 286 -5.62 8.82 1.49
CA VAL A 286 -5.81 10.24 1.20
C VAL A 286 -6.83 10.39 0.09
N LEU A 287 -7.85 11.20 0.35
CA LEU A 287 -8.94 11.51 -0.58
C LEU A 287 -9.05 13.02 -0.75
N ILE A 288 -9.10 13.47 -2.00
CA ILE A 288 -9.23 14.88 -2.35
C ILE A 288 -10.49 15.05 -3.20
N ASP A 289 -11.43 15.86 -2.74
CA ASP A 289 -12.62 16.27 -3.49
C ASP A 289 -12.52 17.77 -3.87
N PRO A 290 -11.92 18.09 -5.02
CA PRO A 290 -11.81 19.48 -5.44
C PRO A 290 -13.16 20.11 -5.78
N THR A 291 -14.16 19.31 -6.10
CA THR A 291 -15.49 19.80 -6.47
C THR A 291 -16.22 20.38 -5.25
N ARG A 292 -16.03 19.74 -4.10
CA ARG A 292 -16.63 20.19 -2.83
C ARG A 292 -15.66 21.00 -1.96
N GLY A 293 -14.41 21.19 -2.40
CA GLY A 293 -13.39 21.89 -1.62
C GLY A 293 -13.05 21.17 -0.30
N ARG A 294 -12.93 19.82 -0.33
CA ARG A 294 -12.70 19.00 0.86
C ARG A 294 -11.65 17.94 0.63
N ALA A 295 -10.90 17.61 1.68
CA ALA A 295 -10.00 16.46 1.69
C ALA A 295 -10.04 15.72 3.02
N VAL A 296 -9.74 14.42 2.96
CA VAL A 296 -9.61 13.54 4.12
C VAL A 296 -8.27 12.83 4.04
N ALA A 297 -7.57 12.77 5.17
CA ALA A 297 -6.40 11.91 5.36
C ALA A 297 -6.65 11.01 6.56
N MET A 298 -6.26 9.75 6.46
CA MET A 298 -6.39 8.76 7.53
C MET A 298 -5.12 7.93 7.63
N LEU A 299 -4.69 7.67 8.85
CA LEU A 299 -3.55 6.83 9.20
C LEU A 299 -3.95 5.86 10.29
N ALA A 300 -3.50 4.61 10.18
CA ALA A 300 -3.65 3.61 11.22
C ALA A 300 -2.31 2.90 11.42
N SER A 301 -1.89 2.72 12.69
CA SER A 301 -0.72 1.91 13.02
C SER A 301 -1.10 0.42 13.12
N CYS A 302 -1.90 -0.03 12.19
CA CYS A 302 -2.33 -1.41 12.03
C CYS A 302 -2.34 -1.80 10.55
N GLY A 303 -1.69 -2.89 10.23
CA GLY A 303 -1.71 -3.55 8.95
C GLY A 303 -2.06 -5.03 9.11
N PRO A 304 -2.71 -5.64 8.18
CA PRO A 304 -3.48 -5.04 7.11
C PRO A 304 -4.90 -4.72 7.59
N LEU A 305 -5.12 -3.48 8.02
CA LEU A 305 -6.50 -2.99 7.97
C LEU A 305 -6.93 -3.02 6.51
N ASP A 306 -8.19 -3.25 6.33
CA ASP A 306 -8.82 -3.16 5.04
C ASP A 306 -8.68 -1.74 4.46
N ILE A 307 -7.70 -1.56 3.61
CA ILE A 307 -7.45 -0.31 2.89
C ILE A 307 -8.73 0.20 2.21
N PRO A 308 -9.51 -0.63 1.46
CA PRO A 308 -10.80 -0.21 0.92
C PRO A 308 -11.83 0.27 1.96
N SER A 309 -11.87 -0.31 3.17
CA SER A 309 -12.77 0.20 4.22
C SER A 309 -12.33 1.56 4.74
N LEU A 310 -11.02 1.80 4.89
CA LEU A 310 -10.49 3.11 5.26
C LEU A 310 -10.91 4.16 4.23
N SER A 311 -10.71 3.85 2.95
CA SER A 311 -11.11 4.72 1.84
C SER A 311 -12.62 4.94 1.77
N LYS A 312 -13.40 3.90 2.03
CA LYS A 312 -14.87 4.00 2.05
C LYS A 312 -15.36 4.89 3.20
N ALA A 313 -14.75 4.77 4.39
CA ALA A 313 -15.04 5.68 5.50
C ALA A 313 -14.72 7.13 5.14
N GLY A 314 -13.58 7.37 4.49
CA GLY A 314 -13.23 8.68 3.97
C GLY A 314 -14.22 9.22 2.92
N LEU A 315 -14.70 8.37 2.01
CA LEU A 315 -15.73 8.75 1.02
C LEU A 315 -17.05 9.11 1.67
N LEU A 316 -17.50 8.35 2.69
CA LEU A 316 -18.69 8.67 3.47
C LEU A 316 -18.52 10.00 4.18
N ALA A 317 -17.39 10.22 4.84
CA ALA A 317 -17.10 11.49 5.48
C ALA A 317 -17.15 12.65 4.47
N LEU A 318 -16.52 12.53 3.30
CA LEU A 318 -16.57 13.56 2.23
C LEU A 318 -18.01 13.83 1.76
N ALA A 319 -18.87 12.82 1.74
CA ALA A 319 -20.28 12.95 1.41
C ALA A 319 -21.10 13.62 2.51
N GLY A 320 -20.61 13.63 3.75
CA GLY A 320 -21.33 14.07 4.95
C GLY A 320 -22.18 12.95 5.59
N ASP A 321 -21.91 11.70 5.22
CA ASP A 321 -22.52 10.51 5.78
C ASP A 321 -21.71 10.00 6.99
N ASP A 322 -22.29 9.11 7.80
CA ASP A 322 -21.62 8.54 8.96
C ASP A 322 -20.52 7.53 8.55
N PRO A 323 -19.23 7.83 8.75
CA PRO A 323 -18.13 6.92 8.40
C PRO A 323 -18.18 5.59 9.17
N ARG A 324 -18.82 5.55 10.36
CA ARG A 324 -18.96 4.34 11.17
C ARG A 324 -19.86 3.28 10.51
N ALA A 325 -20.64 3.68 9.48
CA ALA A 325 -21.44 2.74 8.69
C ALA A 325 -20.59 1.71 7.91
N VAL A 326 -19.25 1.92 7.83
CA VAL A 326 -18.30 1.00 7.18
C VAL A 326 -17.90 -0.19 8.07
N ARG A 327 -18.42 -0.30 9.28
CA ARG A 327 -18.03 -1.40 10.18
C ARG A 327 -18.05 -2.74 9.44
N PRO A 328 -16.94 -3.50 9.46
CA PRO A 328 -16.86 -4.78 8.79
C PRO A 328 -17.99 -5.69 9.35
N GLN A 329 -18.83 -6.19 8.46
CA GLN A 329 -19.73 -7.26 8.84
C GLN A 329 -18.92 -8.56 8.90
N PRO A 330 -19.13 -9.41 9.92
CA PRO A 330 -18.47 -10.71 9.92
C PRO A 330 -18.83 -11.45 8.62
N PRO A 331 -17.86 -12.11 7.97
CA PRO A 331 -18.15 -12.90 6.79
C PRO A 331 -19.10 -14.04 7.15
N GLY A 332 -19.96 -14.43 6.20
CA GLY A 332 -20.83 -15.57 6.38
C GLY A 332 -20.04 -16.88 6.48
N PRO A 333 -20.66 -17.95 6.99
CA PRO A 333 -20.00 -19.25 7.22
C PRO A 333 -19.48 -19.90 5.94
N GLU A 334 -19.94 -19.48 4.77
CA GLU A 334 -19.48 -19.95 3.48
C GLU A 334 -18.00 -19.66 3.23
N TRP A 335 -17.45 -18.61 3.85
CA TRP A 335 -16.05 -18.22 3.71
C TRP A 335 -15.12 -19.11 4.53
N ASP A 336 -15.54 -19.52 5.72
CA ASP A 336 -14.82 -20.52 6.50
C ASP A 336 -14.72 -21.84 5.75
N TYR A 337 -15.81 -22.25 5.09
CA TYR A 337 -15.82 -23.47 4.27
C TYR A 337 -14.83 -23.35 3.09
N ARG A 338 -14.86 -22.22 2.34
CA ARG A 338 -13.94 -21.98 1.21
C ARG A 338 -12.48 -21.96 1.64
N ALA A 339 -12.18 -21.34 2.77
CA ALA A 339 -10.82 -21.30 3.29
C ALA A 339 -10.33 -22.68 3.72
N ARG A 340 -11.15 -23.46 4.41
CA ARG A 340 -10.84 -24.86 4.77
C ARG A 340 -10.63 -25.72 3.54
N GLU A 341 -11.48 -25.60 2.53
CA GLU A 341 -11.34 -26.31 1.26
C GLU A 341 -10.03 -25.97 0.57
N ALA A 342 -9.68 -24.68 0.49
CA ALA A 342 -8.43 -24.21 -0.10
C ALA A 342 -7.20 -24.81 0.63
N VAL A 343 -7.22 -24.77 1.95
CA VAL A 343 -6.15 -25.39 2.78
C VAL A 343 -6.08 -26.88 2.56
N GLN A 344 -7.20 -27.57 2.52
CA GLN A 344 -7.24 -29.03 2.32
C GLN A 344 -6.64 -29.43 0.97
N LEU A 345 -6.90 -28.67 -0.10
CA LEU A 345 -6.27 -28.91 -1.41
C LEU A 345 -4.74 -28.84 -1.34
N LEU A 346 -4.19 -27.88 -0.59
CA LEU A 346 -2.74 -27.78 -0.40
C LEU A 346 -2.18 -28.92 0.46
N LEU A 347 -2.89 -29.32 1.52
CA LEU A 347 -2.51 -30.45 2.37
C LEU A 347 -2.53 -31.78 1.60
N ASP A 348 -3.49 -31.96 0.69
CA ASP A 348 -3.63 -33.13 -0.17
C ASP A 348 -2.62 -33.15 -1.33
N GLY A 349 -1.80 -32.13 -1.50
CA GLY A 349 -0.84 -32.02 -2.58
C GLY A 349 -1.50 -31.80 -3.96
N ARG A 350 -2.59 -31.04 -4.01
CA ARG A 350 -3.38 -30.72 -5.20
C ARG A 350 -3.24 -29.24 -5.59
N PRO A 351 -2.04 -28.76 -5.93
CA PRO A 351 -1.81 -27.34 -6.22
C PRO A 351 -2.55 -26.84 -7.47
N GLU A 352 -2.78 -27.70 -8.47
CA GLU A 352 -3.54 -27.34 -9.68
C GLU A 352 -5.00 -27.01 -9.34
N ASP A 353 -5.62 -27.81 -8.47
CA ASP A 353 -7.00 -27.58 -8.03
C ASP A 353 -7.12 -26.35 -7.14
N PHE A 354 -6.09 -26.03 -6.35
CA PHE A 354 -6.01 -24.77 -5.62
C PHE A 354 -5.91 -23.59 -6.60
N LEU A 355 -4.99 -23.64 -7.58
CA LEU A 355 -4.81 -22.58 -8.57
C LEU A 355 -6.08 -22.36 -9.41
N ALA A 356 -6.84 -23.40 -9.73
CA ALA A 356 -8.11 -23.24 -10.42
C ALA A 356 -9.15 -22.41 -9.64
N ARG A 357 -8.93 -22.16 -8.34
CA ARG A 357 -9.77 -21.31 -7.48
C ARG A 357 -9.19 -19.90 -7.28
N THR A 358 -8.09 -19.58 -7.91
CA THR A 358 -7.41 -18.29 -7.77
C THR A 358 -7.73 -17.37 -8.93
N THR A 359 -7.44 -16.09 -8.75
CA THR A 359 -7.53 -15.10 -9.84
C THR A 359 -6.50 -15.37 -10.93
N SER A 360 -6.74 -14.86 -12.13
CA SER A 360 -5.79 -14.95 -13.26
C SER A 360 -4.43 -14.35 -12.94
N GLU A 361 -4.41 -13.27 -12.15
CA GLU A 361 -3.18 -12.62 -11.69
C GLU A 361 -2.38 -13.52 -10.76
N PHE A 362 -3.06 -14.21 -9.82
CA PHE A 362 -2.39 -15.16 -8.95
C PHE A 362 -1.84 -16.36 -9.74
N GLN A 363 -2.60 -16.89 -10.71
CA GLN A 363 -2.15 -17.99 -11.59
C GLN A 363 -0.94 -17.58 -12.44
N ALA A 364 -0.88 -16.33 -12.87
CA ALA A 364 0.26 -15.82 -13.62
C ALA A 364 1.51 -15.59 -12.74
N ALA A 365 1.33 -15.39 -11.42
CA ALA A 365 2.41 -15.10 -10.49
C ALA A 365 3.14 -16.34 -9.96
N ILE A 366 2.50 -17.52 -9.94
CA ILE A 366 3.07 -18.72 -9.36
C ILE A 366 2.60 -19.99 -10.10
N SER A 367 3.52 -20.89 -10.42
CA SER A 367 3.19 -22.19 -10.99
C SER A 367 2.76 -23.20 -9.90
N ALA A 368 2.06 -24.26 -10.31
CA ALA A 368 1.68 -25.35 -9.41
C ALA A 368 2.89 -26.01 -8.74
N GLU A 369 4.00 -26.15 -9.46
CA GLU A 369 5.26 -26.70 -8.94
C GLU A 369 5.89 -25.79 -7.88
N GLN A 370 5.95 -24.47 -8.14
CA GLN A 370 6.45 -23.50 -7.18
C GLN A 370 5.58 -23.45 -5.92
N LEU A 371 4.26 -23.43 -6.07
CA LEU A 371 3.32 -23.46 -4.96
C LEU A 371 3.51 -24.73 -4.11
N ASN A 372 3.55 -25.90 -4.75
CA ASN A 372 3.75 -27.18 -4.07
C ASN A 372 5.10 -27.24 -3.32
N THR A 373 6.16 -26.71 -3.93
CA THR A 373 7.48 -26.64 -3.30
C THR A 373 7.47 -25.73 -2.06
N ALA A 374 6.84 -24.57 -2.15
CA ALA A 374 6.71 -23.65 -1.03
C ALA A 374 5.92 -24.27 0.14
N VAL A 375 4.78 -24.89 -0.16
CA VAL A 375 3.92 -25.53 0.84
C VAL A 375 4.63 -26.72 1.49
N ARG A 376 5.23 -27.62 0.71
CA ARG A 376 5.97 -28.78 1.24
C ARG A 376 7.18 -28.34 2.07
N GLY A 377 7.90 -27.33 1.64
CA GLY A 377 9.05 -26.79 2.38
C GLY A 377 8.66 -26.32 3.79
N ARG A 378 7.50 -25.67 3.92
CA ARG A 378 6.97 -25.19 5.22
C ARG A 378 6.45 -26.31 6.11
N MET A 379 5.97 -27.42 5.54
CA MET A 379 5.39 -28.55 6.27
C MET A 379 6.39 -29.66 6.52
N GLN A 380 7.61 -29.54 6.01
CA GLN A 380 8.63 -30.58 6.12
C GLN A 380 8.98 -30.86 7.57
N GLY A 381 8.90 -32.13 7.98
CA GLY A 381 9.23 -32.57 9.34
C GLY A 381 8.14 -32.36 10.39
N LEU A 382 7.01 -31.73 10.04
CA LEU A 382 5.93 -31.43 11.01
C LEU A 382 4.99 -32.63 11.27
N GLY A 383 5.04 -33.69 10.44
CA GLY A 383 4.12 -34.82 10.54
C GLY A 383 2.74 -34.52 9.94
N PRO A 384 1.71 -35.34 10.23
CA PRO A 384 0.36 -35.14 9.72
C PRO A 384 -0.30 -33.91 10.37
N ALA A 385 -1.17 -33.24 9.61
CA ALA A 385 -2.03 -32.18 10.15
C ALA A 385 -3.05 -32.78 11.13
N VAL A 386 -3.17 -32.16 12.29
CA VAL A 386 -4.05 -32.62 13.38
C VAL A 386 -5.30 -31.74 13.45
N GLU A 387 -5.15 -30.42 13.24
CA GLU A 387 -6.24 -29.46 13.34
C GLU A 387 -6.01 -28.31 12.37
N VAL A 388 -7.11 -27.78 11.81
CA VAL A 388 -7.14 -26.56 11.00
C VAL A 388 -8.14 -25.61 11.62
N VAL A 389 -7.66 -24.49 12.14
CA VAL A 389 -8.49 -23.39 12.65
C VAL A 389 -8.53 -22.30 11.58
N VAL A 390 -9.73 -21.83 11.25
CA VAL A 390 -9.96 -20.74 10.30
C VAL A 390 -10.77 -19.66 11.00
N ASN A 391 -10.30 -18.42 10.88
CA ASN A 391 -11.02 -17.24 11.34
C ASN A 391 -11.15 -16.28 10.16
N CYS A 392 -12.32 -16.24 9.53
CA CYS A 392 -12.56 -15.31 8.45
C CYS A 392 -12.99 -13.95 8.97
N ARG A 393 -12.41 -12.90 8.39
CA ARG A 393 -12.79 -11.50 8.60
C ARG A 393 -13.05 -10.85 7.26
N ARG A 394 -14.04 -9.99 7.22
CA ARG A 394 -14.36 -9.19 6.03
C ARG A 394 -14.00 -7.74 6.30
N PRO A 395 -12.72 -7.40 6.07
CA PRO A 395 -12.33 -6.01 6.24
C PRO A 395 -13.04 -5.09 5.21
N SER A 396 -13.40 -5.56 4.00
CA SER A 396 -14.13 -4.76 3.00
C SER A 396 -14.96 -5.57 2.00
N SER A 397 -14.65 -5.36 0.74
CA SER A 397 -15.21 -6.13 -0.39
C SER A 397 -14.61 -7.53 -0.51
N TYR A 398 -13.42 -7.76 0.04
CA TYR A 398 -12.78 -9.08 0.06
C TYR A 398 -12.81 -9.70 1.47
N VAL A 399 -12.57 -10.98 1.56
CA VAL A 399 -12.50 -11.72 2.82
C VAL A 399 -11.07 -12.19 3.04
N VAL A 400 -10.57 -12.02 4.26
CA VAL A 400 -9.29 -12.57 4.70
C VAL A 400 -9.56 -13.71 5.66
N ALA A 401 -9.01 -14.88 5.36
CA ALA A 401 -9.00 -16.01 6.27
C ALA A 401 -7.63 -16.10 6.94
N ASP A 402 -7.62 -15.94 8.25
CA ASP A 402 -6.51 -16.28 9.12
C ASP A 402 -6.58 -17.78 9.39
N VAL A 403 -5.59 -18.52 8.92
CA VAL A 403 -5.57 -19.98 9.01
C VAL A 403 -4.43 -20.41 9.92
N THR A 404 -4.73 -21.27 10.89
CA THR A 404 -3.74 -21.95 11.72
C THR A 404 -3.86 -23.46 11.51
N ILE A 405 -2.78 -24.08 11.08
CA ILE A 405 -2.70 -25.54 10.88
C ILE A 405 -1.78 -26.10 11.95
N THR A 406 -2.33 -26.93 12.83
CA THR A 406 -1.56 -27.65 13.86
C THR A 406 -1.17 -29.01 13.32
N PHE A 407 0.11 -29.33 13.38
CA PHE A 407 0.70 -30.62 13.03
C PHE A 407 1.17 -31.34 14.29
N ALA A 408 1.55 -32.60 14.15
CA ALA A 408 2.07 -33.39 15.28
C ALA A 408 3.31 -32.75 15.96
N SER A 409 4.13 -32.00 15.23
CA SER A 409 5.40 -31.43 15.71
C SER A 409 5.53 -29.93 15.51
N GLY A 410 4.43 -29.19 15.27
CA GLY A 410 4.48 -27.73 15.12
C GLY A 410 3.22 -27.15 14.50
N THR A 411 3.27 -25.83 14.26
CA THR A 411 2.13 -25.07 13.72
C THR A 411 2.56 -24.24 12.52
N VAL A 412 1.72 -24.14 11.51
CA VAL A 412 1.88 -23.25 10.36
C VAL A 412 0.71 -22.29 10.34
N ALA A 413 0.99 -21.01 10.19
CA ALA A 413 -0.03 -19.98 9.97
C ALA A 413 -0.04 -19.56 8.50
N ALA A 414 -1.23 -19.23 7.99
CA ALA A 414 -1.41 -18.73 6.63
C ALA A 414 -2.49 -17.65 6.58
N LEU A 415 -2.37 -16.75 5.62
CA LEU A 415 -3.41 -15.78 5.26
C LEU A 415 -3.91 -16.12 3.86
N ILE A 416 -5.22 -16.20 3.67
CA ILE A 416 -5.84 -16.38 2.35
C ILE A 416 -6.79 -15.22 2.09
N HIS A 417 -6.58 -14.54 0.97
CA HIS A 417 -7.39 -13.40 0.55
C HIS A 417 -8.37 -13.85 -0.54
N PHE A 418 -9.64 -13.62 -0.33
CA PHE A 418 -10.70 -13.92 -1.29
C PHE A 418 -11.32 -12.65 -1.84
N GLU A 419 -11.50 -12.57 -3.14
CA GLU A 419 -12.33 -11.54 -3.78
C GLU A 419 -13.83 -11.76 -3.49
N PRO A 420 -14.69 -10.75 -3.75
CA PRO A 420 -16.14 -10.90 -3.64
C PRO A 420 -16.71 -12.02 -4.52
N SER A 421 -16.06 -12.32 -5.63
CA SER A 421 -16.36 -13.44 -6.53
C SER A 421 -16.15 -14.82 -5.87
N GLY A 422 -15.37 -14.86 -4.78
CA GLY A 422 -14.96 -16.08 -4.10
C GLY A 422 -13.65 -16.70 -4.63
N HIS A 423 -12.98 -16.05 -5.59
CA HIS A 423 -11.64 -16.45 -6.02
C HIS A 423 -10.57 -16.02 -5.03
N ILE A 424 -9.52 -16.79 -4.92
CA ILE A 424 -8.36 -16.48 -4.09
C ILE A 424 -7.48 -15.49 -4.86
N ALA A 425 -7.34 -14.28 -4.32
CA ALA A 425 -6.49 -13.22 -4.87
C ALA A 425 -5.07 -13.22 -4.26
N GLY A 426 -4.88 -13.87 -3.10
CA GLY A 426 -3.60 -13.96 -2.43
C GLY A 426 -3.57 -15.07 -1.40
N ALA A 427 -2.40 -15.68 -1.22
CA ALA A 427 -2.13 -16.62 -0.15
C ALA A 427 -0.70 -16.40 0.36
N LEU A 428 -0.53 -16.32 1.68
CA LEU A 428 0.74 -16.11 2.34
C LEU A 428 0.91 -17.14 3.46
N LEU A 429 2.01 -17.90 3.41
CA LEU A 429 2.41 -18.78 4.50
C LEU A 429 3.29 -17.96 5.47
N LEU A 430 2.82 -17.78 6.69
CA LEU A 430 3.55 -17.05 7.73
C LEU A 430 4.62 -17.95 8.38
N PRO A 431 5.73 -17.38 8.89
CA PRO A 431 6.68 -18.13 9.69
C PRO A 431 5.97 -18.65 10.96
N PRO A 432 6.43 -19.79 11.52
CA PRO A 432 5.91 -20.25 12.80
C PRO A 432 6.15 -19.17 13.86
N PRO A 433 5.20 -18.94 14.79
CA PRO A 433 5.47 -18.08 15.93
C PRO A 433 6.72 -18.62 16.63
N GLU A 434 7.78 -17.84 16.68
CA GLU A 434 8.94 -18.20 17.49
C GLU A 434 8.46 -18.47 18.91
N ALA A 435 8.86 -19.63 19.45
CA ALA A 435 8.59 -19.95 20.83
C ALA A 435 9.20 -18.82 21.68
N GLN A 436 8.38 -17.94 22.23
CA GLN A 436 8.81 -16.91 23.16
C GLN A 436 9.48 -17.62 24.31
N GLY A 437 10.81 -17.61 24.32
CA GLY A 437 11.58 -18.04 25.44
C GLY A 437 11.20 -17.18 26.67
N PRO A 438 11.28 -17.73 27.90
CA PRO A 438 10.89 -16.99 29.09
C PRO A 438 11.69 -15.69 29.16
N LEU A 439 10.99 -14.57 29.24
CA LEU A 439 11.55 -13.25 29.56
C LEU A 439 12.41 -13.41 30.81
N ARG A 440 13.71 -13.22 30.68
CA ARG A 440 14.63 -13.02 31.81
C ARG A 440 14.90 -11.55 32.01
#